data_a2cacabd1f33b4fbe0f6ef029f1f58ed
#
_entry.id   a2cacabd1f33b4fbe0f6ef029f1f58ed
#
_cell.length_a   1.000
_cell.length_b   1.000
_cell.length_c   1.000
_cell.angle_alpha   90.00
_cell.angle_beta   90.00
_cell.angle_gamma   90.00
#
_symmetry.space_group_name_H-M   'P 1'
#
loop_
_entity.id
_entity.type
_entity.pdbx_description
1 polymer ?
#
loop_
_entity_poly.entity_id
_entity_poly.type
_entity_poly.pdbx_seq_one_letter_code
_entity_poly.pdbx_strand_id
1 'polypeptide(L)'
;MNQLNHVAIIMDGNGRWGLKNKKSRNFGHLKGTKSVETIIKSSLIRKIPYLTLYTFSTENWKRPDSEINFLFDLIRKSLKKKINKIIKQGIRVKIIGNKNGLPQDIKKIVKLIEKKTIKNKKITLNLALNYGSKEEIINAFSKLISKKKREISIKNFEKELYTYNTPDPEILIRT
;
A
#
# COMPACT_ATOMS: atom_id res chain seq x y z
N MET A 1 -25.11 2.57 13.96
CA MET A 1 -24.34 1.90 12.87
C MET A 1 -22.92 1.72 13.37
N ASN A 2 -22.39 0.49 13.38
CA ASN A 2 -21.00 0.26 13.73
C ASN A 2 -20.12 1.00 12.71
N GLN A 3 -19.21 1.84 13.22
CA GLN A 3 -18.27 2.57 12.38
C GLN A 3 -17.24 1.56 11.83
N LEU A 4 -17.06 1.53 10.49
CA LEU A 4 -16.03 0.71 9.86
C LEU A 4 -14.64 1.11 10.38
N ASN A 5 -13.87 0.11 10.79
CA ASN A 5 -12.53 0.31 11.30
C ASN A 5 -11.46 0.21 10.21
N HIS A 6 -11.59 -0.77 9.29
CA HIS A 6 -10.60 -0.99 8.24
C HIS A 6 -11.25 -1.37 6.91
N VAL A 7 -10.90 -0.63 5.86
CA VAL A 7 -11.29 -0.92 4.48
C VAL A 7 -10.04 -1.21 3.65
N ALA A 8 -10.06 -2.30 2.88
CA ALA A 8 -9.00 -2.64 1.94
C ALA A 8 -9.53 -2.58 0.50
N ILE A 9 -8.72 -2.07 -0.45
CA ILE A 9 -9.13 -1.90 -1.84
C ILE A 9 -8.07 -2.44 -2.79
N ILE A 10 -8.47 -3.42 -3.61
CA ILE A 10 -7.69 -3.90 -4.76
C ILE A 10 -8.09 -3.06 -5.96
N MET A 11 -7.17 -2.20 -6.40
CA MET A 11 -7.37 -1.28 -7.52
C MET A 11 -7.05 -1.98 -8.85
N ASP A 12 -7.99 -2.76 -9.35
CA ASP A 12 -7.85 -3.51 -10.61
C ASP A 12 -8.52 -2.77 -11.78
N GLY A 13 -8.25 -3.21 -12.98
CA GLY A 13 -8.91 -2.73 -14.20
C GLY A 13 -8.38 -1.44 -14.79
N ASN A 14 -7.56 -0.65 -14.12
CA ASN A 14 -7.07 0.65 -14.59
C ASN A 14 -6.45 0.60 -15.99
N GLY A 15 -5.56 -0.37 -16.25
CA GLY A 15 -4.94 -0.53 -17.57
C GLY A 15 -5.95 -0.88 -18.67
N ARG A 16 -6.87 -1.81 -18.40
CA ARG A 16 -7.96 -2.21 -19.31
C ARG A 16 -8.89 -1.03 -19.62
N TRP A 17 -9.28 -0.30 -18.59
CA TRP A 17 -10.08 0.91 -18.75
C TRP A 17 -9.35 1.97 -19.59
N GLY A 18 -8.06 2.15 -19.38
CA GLY A 18 -7.24 3.07 -20.17
C GLY A 18 -7.21 2.72 -21.66
N LEU A 19 -7.03 1.43 -21.98
CA LEU A 19 -7.08 0.93 -23.36
C LEU A 19 -8.44 1.20 -23.99
N LYS A 20 -9.53 0.90 -23.29
CA LYS A 20 -10.90 1.11 -23.78
C LYS A 20 -11.18 2.59 -24.08
N ASN A 21 -10.70 3.52 -23.23
CA ASN A 21 -11.07 4.94 -23.31
C ASN A 21 -10.07 5.81 -24.10
N LYS A 22 -8.76 5.53 -24.01
CA LYS A 22 -7.69 6.34 -24.61
C LYS A 22 -6.60 5.52 -25.28
N LYS A 23 -6.84 4.22 -25.48
CA LYS A 23 -5.91 3.28 -26.12
C LYS A 23 -4.53 3.18 -25.45
N SER A 24 -4.43 3.51 -24.13
CA SER A 24 -3.20 3.46 -23.34
C SER A 24 -3.43 2.96 -21.91
N ARG A 25 -2.67 1.93 -21.50
CA ARG A 25 -2.70 1.44 -20.12
C ARG A 25 -2.22 2.52 -19.13
N ASN A 26 -1.19 3.26 -19.52
CA ASN A 26 -0.61 4.34 -18.70
C ASN A 26 -1.61 5.46 -18.42
N PHE A 27 -2.46 5.79 -19.40
CA PHE A 27 -3.56 6.74 -19.18
C PHE A 27 -4.53 6.27 -18.10
N GLY A 28 -4.88 4.98 -18.08
CA GLY A 28 -5.73 4.40 -17.05
C GLY A 28 -5.10 4.47 -15.66
N HIS A 29 -3.82 4.13 -15.54
CA HIS A 29 -3.08 4.24 -14.27
C HIS A 29 -3.02 5.70 -13.77
N LEU A 30 -2.78 6.66 -14.66
CA LEU A 30 -2.80 8.09 -14.31
C LEU A 30 -4.17 8.53 -13.80
N LYS A 31 -5.25 8.11 -14.44
CA LYS A 31 -6.62 8.41 -13.98
C LYS A 31 -6.92 7.77 -12.63
N GLY A 32 -6.46 6.54 -12.41
CA GLY A 32 -6.59 5.83 -11.14
C GLY A 32 -5.98 6.61 -9.95
N THR A 33 -4.94 7.42 -10.16
CA THR A 33 -4.39 8.25 -9.07
C THR A 33 -5.39 9.28 -8.53
N LYS A 34 -6.30 9.79 -9.37
CA LYS A 34 -7.36 10.71 -8.92
C LYS A 34 -8.39 9.98 -8.06
N SER A 35 -8.76 8.75 -8.44
CA SER A 35 -9.67 7.90 -7.65
C SER A 35 -9.09 7.61 -6.28
N VAL A 36 -7.78 7.31 -6.20
CA VAL A 36 -7.06 7.12 -4.92
C VAL A 36 -7.20 8.35 -4.02
N GLU A 37 -7.03 9.56 -4.57
CA GLU A 37 -7.19 10.80 -3.77
C GLU A 37 -8.60 10.98 -3.24
N THR A 38 -9.60 10.69 -4.07
CA THR A 38 -11.01 10.76 -3.68
C THR A 38 -11.32 9.78 -2.56
N ILE A 39 -10.83 8.54 -2.67
CA ILE A 39 -11.03 7.50 -1.66
C ILE A 39 -10.37 7.88 -0.34
N ILE A 40 -9.12 8.36 -0.34
CA ILE A 40 -8.43 8.83 0.87
C ILE A 40 -9.22 9.96 1.52
N LYS A 41 -9.69 10.95 0.74
CA LYS A 41 -10.52 12.06 1.24
C LYS A 41 -11.83 11.54 1.85
N SER A 42 -12.52 10.63 1.18
CA SER A 42 -13.77 10.04 1.68
C SER A 42 -13.55 9.25 2.97
N SER A 43 -12.45 8.50 3.07
CA SER A 43 -12.09 7.76 4.29
C SER A 43 -11.83 8.70 5.46
N LEU A 44 -11.14 9.82 5.23
CA LEU A 44 -10.93 10.87 6.25
C LEU A 44 -12.25 11.49 6.72
N ILE A 45 -13.15 11.84 5.79
CA ILE A 45 -14.46 12.43 6.12
C ILE A 45 -15.30 11.44 6.93
N ARG A 46 -15.28 10.16 6.55
CA ARG A 46 -16.02 9.08 7.24
C ARG A 46 -15.33 8.59 8.50
N LYS A 47 -14.18 9.17 8.86
CA LYS A 47 -13.38 8.81 10.04
C LYS A 47 -13.00 7.31 10.08
N ILE A 48 -12.75 6.69 8.92
CA ILE A 48 -12.28 5.30 8.84
C ILE A 48 -10.82 5.28 9.28
N PRO A 49 -10.45 4.57 10.38
CA PRO A 49 -9.11 4.64 10.96
C PRO A 49 -8.01 4.01 10.08
N TYR A 50 -8.36 2.96 9.31
CA TYR A 50 -7.41 2.23 8.48
C TYR A 50 -7.91 2.09 7.04
N LEU A 51 -7.06 2.42 6.08
CA LEU A 51 -7.29 2.21 4.65
C LEU A 51 -6.09 1.48 4.06
N THR A 52 -6.32 0.30 3.48
CA THR A 52 -5.28 -0.42 2.73
C THR A 52 -5.55 -0.34 1.24
N LEU A 53 -4.54 0.10 0.47
CA LEU A 53 -4.60 0.16 -0.99
C LEU A 53 -3.55 -0.76 -1.59
N TYR A 54 -3.98 -1.72 -2.42
CA TYR A 54 -3.08 -2.59 -3.17
C TYR A 54 -2.57 -1.86 -4.41
N THR A 55 -1.33 -1.35 -4.34
CA THR A 55 -0.76 -0.46 -5.36
C THR A 55 0.15 -1.17 -6.35
N PHE A 56 0.97 -2.11 -5.87
CA PHE A 56 1.88 -2.89 -6.72
C PHE A 56 2.16 -4.25 -6.06
N SER A 57 1.72 -5.34 -6.71
CA SER A 57 1.95 -6.70 -6.21
C SER A 57 3.23 -7.30 -6.78
N THR A 58 3.71 -8.39 -6.17
CA THR A 58 4.87 -9.14 -6.68
C THR A 58 4.64 -9.71 -8.07
N GLU A 59 3.40 -10.09 -8.41
CA GLU A 59 3.06 -10.54 -9.76
C GLU A 59 3.18 -9.43 -10.82
N ASN A 60 3.13 -8.16 -10.43
CA ASN A 60 3.24 -7.05 -11.37
C ASN A 60 4.64 -6.89 -11.97
N TRP A 61 5.67 -7.52 -11.39
CA TRP A 61 7.00 -7.58 -11.99
C TRP A 61 7.05 -8.35 -13.32
N LYS A 62 6.02 -9.15 -13.63
CA LYS A 62 5.86 -9.83 -14.93
C LYS A 62 5.34 -8.92 -16.06
N ARG A 63 5.00 -7.67 -15.76
CA ARG A 63 4.55 -6.70 -16.75
C ARG A 63 5.73 -6.18 -17.57
N PRO A 64 5.46 -5.59 -18.77
CA PRO A 64 6.51 -4.93 -19.54
C PRO A 64 7.23 -3.84 -18.73
N ASP A 65 8.54 -3.73 -18.87
CA ASP A 65 9.38 -2.77 -18.12
C ASP A 65 8.89 -1.32 -18.28
N SER A 66 8.40 -0.95 -19.47
CA SER A 66 7.82 0.36 -19.72
C SER A 66 6.60 0.67 -18.84
N GLU A 67 5.73 -0.32 -18.59
CA GLU A 67 4.59 -0.19 -17.66
C GLU A 67 5.06 -0.11 -16.21
N ILE A 68 6.01 -0.95 -15.82
CA ILE A 68 6.60 -0.96 -14.47
C ILE A 68 7.24 0.39 -14.15
N ASN A 69 8.09 0.89 -15.05
CA ASN A 69 8.76 2.19 -14.90
C ASN A 69 7.74 3.32 -14.77
N PHE A 70 6.69 3.32 -15.60
CA PHE A 70 5.62 4.31 -15.50
C PHE A 70 4.88 4.26 -14.17
N LEU A 71 4.57 3.07 -13.64
CA LEU A 71 3.93 2.90 -12.33
C LEU A 71 4.81 3.45 -11.21
N PHE A 72 6.11 3.15 -11.21
CA PHE A 72 7.04 3.70 -10.23
C PHE A 72 7.18 5.22 -10.36
N ASP A 73 7.12 5.77 -11.57
CA ASP A 73 7.09 7.23 -11.79
C ASP A 73 5.84 7.87 -11.19
N LEU A 74 4.68 7.24 -11.33
CA LEU A 74 3.44 7.71 -10.71
C LEU A 74 3.54 7.68 -9.18
N ILE A 75 4.05 6.59 -8.60
CA ILE A 75 4.26 6.46 -7.15
C ILE A 75 5.23 7.56 -6.68
N ARG A 76 6.36 7.72 -7.35
CA ARG A 76 7.39 8.73 -7.05
C ARG A 76 6.81 10.15 -7.06
N LYS A 77 6.11 10.50 -8.13
CA LYS A 77 5.47 11.82 -8.27
C LYS A 77 4.39 12.04 -7.22
N SER A 78 3.55 11.02 -6.98
CA SER A 78 2.45 11.12 -6.01
C SER A 78 2.96 11.31 -4.59
N LEU A 79 3.92 10.50 -4.16
CA LEU A 79 4.45 10.58 -2.80
C LEU A 79 5.24 11.88 -2.56
N LYS A 80 6.11 12.30 -3.52
CA LYS A 80 6.89 13.54 -3.39
C LYS A 80 6.01 14.78 -3.36
N LYS A 81 5.08 14.91 -4.33
CA LYS A 81 4.23 16.11 -4.43
C LYS A 81 3.25 16.26 -3.26
N LYS A 82 2.81 15.15 -2.67
CA LYS A 82 1.72 15.16 -1.69
C LYS A 82 2.18 15.03 -0.23
N ILE A 83 3.48 14.88 0.02
CA ILE A 83 3.99 14.64 1.38
C ILE A 83 3.52 15.72 2.37
N ASN A 84 3.60 16.99 2.00
CA ASN A 84 3.17 18.09 2.87
C ASN A 84 1.65 18.07 3.11
N LYS A 85 0.86 17.75 2.08
CA LYS A 85 -0.59 17.59 2.20
C LYS A 85 -0.96 16.42 3.11
N ILE A 86 -0.29 15.27 2.93
CA ILE A 86 -0.47 14.07 3.75
C ILE A 86 -0.20 14.38 5.23
N ILE A 87 0.90 15.09 5.52
CA ILE A 87 1.25 15.50 6.88
C ILE A 87 0.19 16.43 7.47
N LYS A 88 -0.19 17.49 6.75
CA LYS A 88 -1.21 18.46 7.20
C LYS A 88 -2.57 17.81 7.44
N GLN A 89 -2.93 16.80 6.65
CA GLN A 89 -4.17 16.05 6.80
C GLN A 89 -4.15 15.06 7.96
N GLY A 90 -3.03 14.85 8.63
CA GLY A 90 -2.90 13.92 9.73
C GLY A 90 -2.91 12.45 9.30
N ILE A 91 -2.51 12.15 8.05
CA ILE A 91 -2.45 10.80 7.50
C ILE A 91 -1.12 10.17 7.88
N ARG A 92 -1.15 9.01 8.54
CA ARG A 92 0.01 8.14 8.75
C ARG A 92 0.14 7.21 7.55
N VAL A 93 1.28 7.22 6.88
CA VAL A 93 1.57 6.29 5.78
C VAL A 93 2.41 5.13 6.30
N LYS A 94 1.99 3.91 5.98
CA LYS A 94 2.72 2.67 6.25
C LYS A 94 2.84 1.89 4.94
N ILE A 95 4.04 1.45 4.60
CA ILE A 95 4.25 0.59 3.43
C ILE A 95 4.29 -0.86 3.89
N ILE A 96 3.41 -1.67 3.36
CA ILE A 96 3.38 -3.12 3.55
C ILE A 96 3.91 -3.81 2.28
N GLY A 97 4.80 -4.78 2.44
CA GLY A 97 5.46 -5.50 1.36
C GLY A 97 6.98 -5.51 1.47
N ASN A 98 7.63 -6.20 0.55
CA ASN A 98 9.08 -6.35 0.54
C ASN A 98 9.79 -5.09 0.03
N LYS A 99 10.21 -4.23 0.97
CA LYS A 99 10.91 -2.98 0.66
C LYS A 99 12.29 -3.19 0.01
N ASN A 100 12.93 -4.35 0.25
CA ASN A 100 14.26 -4.63 -0.30
C ASN A 100 14.25 -4.79 -1.82
N GLY A 101 13.16 -5.29 -2.41
CA GLY A 101 12.98 -5.42 -3.85
C GLY A 101 12.61 -4.14 -4.58
N LEU A 102 12.43 -3.00 -3.88
CA LEU A 102 12.07 -1.74 -4.51
C LEU A 102 13.30 -1.00 -5.09
N PRO A 103 13.13 -0.16 -6.14
CA PRO A 103 14.17 0.76 -6.61
C PRO A 103 14.70 1.65 -5.49
N GLN A 104 15.99 1.97 -5.51
CA GLN A 104 16.68 2.70 -4.42
C GLN A 104 16.06 4.06 -4.10
N ASP A 105 15.66 4.80 -5.12
CA ASP A 105 15.02 6.10 -4.95
C ASP A 105 13.62 5.98 -4.32
N ILE A 106 12.86 4.94 -4.66
CA ILE A 106 11.58 4.61 -4.02
C ILE A 106 11.80 4.24 -2.56
N LYS A 107 12.82 3.42 -2.24
CA LYS A 107 13.17 3.11 -0.83
C LYS A 107 13.42 4.38 -0.01
N LYS A 108 14.17 5.34 -0.57
CA LYS A 108 14.44 6.63 0.09
C LYS A 108 13.15 7.42 0.34
N ILE A 109 12.25 7.51 -0.67
CA ILE A 109 10.97 8.20 -0.55
C ILE A 109 10.07 7.54 0.50
N VAL A 110 9.96 6.23 0.45
CA VAL A 110 9.18 5.42 1.41
C VAL A 110 9.66 5.66 2.83
N LYS A 111 10.96 5.51 3.09
CA LYS A 111 11.56 5.76 4.41
C LYS A 111 11.29 7.18 4.91
N LEU A 112 11.37 8.17 4.02
CA LEU A 112 11.12 9.56 4.35
C LEU A 112 9.67 9.80 4.74
N ILE A 113 8.70 9.30 3.96
CA ILE A 113 7.27 9.53 4.21
C ILE A 113 6.81 8.81 5.47
N GLU A 114 7.23 7.57 5.70
CA GLU A 114 6.92 6.83 6.93
C GLU A 114 7.45 7.60 8.15
N LYS A 115 8.73 8.05 8.11
CA LYS A 115 9.33 8.85 9.19
C LYS A 115 8.58 10.15 9.46
N LYS A 116 8.22 10.91 8.42
CA LYS A 116 7.55 12.21 8.57
C LYS A 116 6.09 12.10 9.02
N THR A 117 5.45 10.96 8.79
CA THR A 117 4.02 10.76 9.10
C THR A 117 3.76 9.87 10.31
N ILE A 118 4.81 9.35 10.97
CA ILE A 118 4.68 8.37 12.07
C ILE A 118 3.83 8.89 13.25
N LYS A 119 3.85 10.20 13.50
CA LYS A 119 3.08 10.83 14.59
C LYS A 119 1.64 11.17 14.21
N ASN A 120 1.25 10.99 12.95
CA ASN A 120 -0.10 11.26 12.47
C ASN A 120 -1.08 10.18 12.94
N LYS A 121 -2.32 10.56 13.29
CA LYS A 121 -3.30 9.69 13.95
C LYS A 121 -4.71 9.72 13.36
N LYS A 122 -4.99 10.56 12.31
CA LYS A 122 -6.36 10.66 11.78
C LYS A 122 -6.76 9.44 10.97
N ILE A 123 -5.84 8.90 10.18
CA ILE A 123 -6.01 7.67 9.40
C ILE A 123 -4.64 7.03 9.19
N THR A 124 -4.56 5.71 9.24
CA THR A 124 -3.40 4.95 8.77
C THR A 124 -3.67 4.47 7.35
N LEU A 125 -2.90 4.99 6.41
CA LEU A 125 -2.92 4.58 5.00
C LEU A 125 -1.83 3.53 4.77
N ASN A 126 -2.22 2.28 4.65
CA ASN A 126 -1.33 1.19 4.25
C ASN A 126 -1.27 1.15 2.72
N LEU A 127 -0.08 1.28 2.16
CA LEU A 127 0.17 1.09 0.73
C LEU A 127 0.88 -0.26 0.54
N ALA A 128 0.17 -1.23 -0.05
CA ALA A 128 0.76 -2.51 -0.41
C ALA A 128 1.64 -2.32 -1.66
N LEU A 129 2.95 -2.31 -1.46
CA LEU A 129 3.94 -2.02 -2.49
C LEU A 129 4.99 -3.13 -2.53
N ASN A 130 5.14 -3.79 -3.68
CA ASN A 130 5.89 -5.03 -3.83
C ASN A 130 5.41 -6.08 -2.81
N TYR A 131 4.09 -6.24 -2.75
CA TYR A 131 3.41 -7.10 -1.80
C TYR A 131 2.92 -8.39 -2.47
N GLY A 132 3.13 -9.50 -1.79
CA GLY A 132 2.55 -10.81 -2.09
C GLY A 132 2.29 -11.53 -0.77
N SER A 133 1.11 -12.11 -0.60
CA SER A 133 0.74 -12.80 0.64
C SER A 133 1.62 -14.03 0.90
N LYS A 134 1.95 -14.80 -0.14
CA LYS A 134 2.83 -15.96 -0.01
C LYS A 134 4.23 -15.56 0.44
N GLU A 135 4.79 -14.49 -0.14
CA GLU A 135 6.09 -13.96 0.27
C GLU A 135 6.06 -13.38 1.68
N GLU A 136 4.99 -12.71 2.07
CA GLU A 136 4.84 -12.22 3.44
C GLU A 136 4.88 -13.36 4.45
N ILE A 137 4.13 -14.46 4.18
CA ILE A 137 4.10 -15.66 5.02
C ILE A 137 5.49 -16.27 5.14
N ILE A 138 6.17 -16.52 4.01
CA ILE A 138 7.53 -17.08 3.99
C ILE A 138 8.52 -16.18 4.75
N ASN A 139 8.45 -14.87 4.54
CA ASN A 139 9.30 -13.92 5.25
C ASN A 139 9.04 -13.91 6.77
N ALA A 140 7.78 -14.01 7.19
CA ALA A 140 7.43 -14.08 8.60
C ALA A 140 7.99 -15.36 9.25
N PHE A 141 7.83 -16.51 8.62
CA PHE A 141 8.43 -17.77 9.08
C PHE A 141 9.96 -17.72 9.12
N SER A 142 10.61 -17.21 8.09
CA SER A 142 12.07 -17.07 8.04
C SER A 142 12.60 -16.24 9.20
N LYS A 143 11.88 -15.16 9.57
CA LYS A 143 12.24 -14.34 10.73
C LYS A 143 12.04 -15.09 12.05
N LEU A 144 10.98 -15.88 12.19
CA LEU A 144 10.77 -16.70 13.39
C LEU A 144 11.90 -17.71 13.58
N ILE A 145 12.29 -18.40 12.50
CA ILE A 145 13.40 -19.38 12.53
C ILE A 145 14.71 -18.66 12.90
N SER A 146 15.04 -17.55 12.23
CA SER A 146 16.29 -16.80 12.48
C SER A 146 16.41 -16.28 13.92
N LYS A 147 15.28 -15.95 14.55
CA LYS A 147 15.23 -15.51 15.95
C LYS A 147 15.29 -16.68 16.95
N LYS A 148 15.48 -17.92 16.49
CA LYS A 148 15.52 -19.14 17.30
C LYS A 148 14.33 -19.22 18.30
N LYS A 149 13.16 -18.76 17.90
CA LYS A 149 11.97 -18.87 18.76
C LYS A 149 11.61 -20.34 18.92
N ARG A 150 11.60 -20.80 20.17
CA ARG A 150 11.29 -22.20 20.52
C ARG A 150 9.85 -22.59 20.17
N GLU A 151 8.94 -21.62 20.11
CA GLU A 151 7.52 -21.85 19.85
C GLU A 151 7.03 -21.00 18.69
N ILE A 152 6.43 -21.63 17.69
CA ILE A 152 5.73 -20.97 16.59
C ILE A 152 4.24 -20.94 16.99
N SER A 153 3.77 -19.81 17.48
CA SER A 153 2.36 -19.55 17.77
C SER A 153 1.79 -18.50 16.79
N ILE A 154 0.46 -18.46 16.66
CA ILE A 154 -0.24 -17.46 15.84
C ILE A 154 0.21 -16.05 16.26
N LYS A 155 0.22 -15.75 17.56
CA LYS A 155 0.65 -14.46 18.09
C LYS A 155 2.08 -14.08 17.72
N ASN A 156 3.01 -15.03 17.68
CA ASN A 156 4.40 -14.79 17.31
C ASN A 156 4.52 -14.61 15.80
N PHE A 157 3.74 -15.36 15.01
CA PHE A 157 3.68 -15.25 13.56
C PHE A 157 3.13 -13.88 13.12
N GLU A 158 2.01 -13.46 13.67
CA GLU A 158 1.38 -12.16 13.38
C GLU A 158 2.33 -10.98 13.63
N LYS A 159 3.19 -11.06 14.66
CA LYS A 159 4.19 -10.03 14.96
C LYS A 159 5.23 -9.85 13.87
N GLU A 160 5.45 -10.85 13.02
CA GLU A 160 6.42 -10.78 11.92
C GLU A 160 5.78 -10.38 10.58
N LEU A 161 4.45 -10.29 10.50
CA LEU A 161 3.74 -9.81 9.33
C LEU A 161 3.96 -8.30 9.11
N TYR A 162 3.94 -7.86 7.85
CA TYR A 162 3.98 -6.43 7.50
C TYR A 162 2.79 -5.66 8.07
N THR A 163 1.66 -6.35 8.26
CA THR A 163 0.40 -5.81 8.77
C THR A 163 0.33 -5.76 10.29
N TYR A 164 1.36 -6.22 11.02
CA TYR A 164 1.38 -6.18 12.48
C TYR A 164 0.96 -4.79 13.02
N ASN A 165 0.13 -4.78 14.04
CA ASN A 165 -0.53 -3.59 14.61
C ASN A 165 -1.50 -2.87 13.65
N THR A 166 -2.00 -3.55 12.62
CA THR A 166 -3.11 -3.11 11.80
C THR A 166 -4.25 -4.12 12.00
N PRO A 167 -5.48 -3.70 12.32
CA PRO A 167 -6.60 -4.62 12.43
C PRO A 167 -6.91 -5.26 11.07
N ASP A 168 -7.56 -6.42 11.07
CA ASP A 168 -8.02 -7.03 9.83
C ASP A 168 -9.05 -6.16 9.10
N PRO A 169 -9.08 -6.17 7.76
CA PRO A 169 -10.08 -5.44 7.02
C PRO A 169 -11.46 -6.06 7.19
N GLU A 170 -12.44 -5.22 7.57
CA GLU A 170 -13.85 -5.63 7.64
C GLU A 170 -14.49 -5.65 6.25
N ILE A 171 -13.95 -4.86 5.31
CA ILE A 171 -14.40 -4.81 3.93
C ILE A 171 -13.20 -4.85 2.99
N LEU A 172 -13.27 -5.78 2.02
CA LEU A 172 -12.36 -5.85 0.88
C LEU A 172 -13.14 -5.53 -0.40
N ILE A 173 -12.74 -4.47 -1.08
CA ILE A 173 -13.32 -4.05 -2.36
C ILE A 173 -12.33 -4.35 -3.48
N ARG A 174 -12.81 -4.97 -4.56
CA ARG A 174 -12.05 -5.09 -5.82
C ARG A 174 -12.82 -4.38 -6.93
N THR A 175 -12.15 -3.42 -7.62
CA THR A 175 -12.74 -2.65 -8.73
C THR A 175 -12.46 -3.32 -10.07
#